data_1b9759a9e7bb61d5ffbfe04c0e6b6348
#
_entry.id   1b9759a9e7bb61d5ffbfe04c0e6b6348
#
_cell.length_a   1.000
_cell.length_b   1.000
_cell.length_c   1.000
_cell.angle_alpha   90.00
_cell.angle_beta   90.00
_cell.angle_gamma   90.00
#
_symmetry.space_group_name_H-M   'P 1'
#
loop_
_entity.id
_entity.type
_entity.pdbx_description
1 polymer ?
#
loop_
_entity_poly.entity_id
_entity_poly.type
_entity_poly.pdbx_seq_one_letter_code
_entity_poly.pdbx_strand_id
1 'polypeptide(L)'
;MIKELQLRILPEEAVNEQSLRQGVARETGEAPKNIRAVRVLKRSIDARQRTIFVNVKLRVFMNEMPSEPEYQSIEYKDVSAGKPVIVVGAGPGGLFAALRLIELGLRPIIVERGKDVRERKKDIALISREHKVNGESNYSFGEGGAGAYSDGKLYTRSKKRGSVDKILNIFCQFGASPSILADAHPHIGTDKLPRVIENIREQIKRCGGEVHFETRMDAFIMKENEVIGIETNTGKSFYGPVILATGHSARDVYNYLYERQIQIEAKGIAVGVRLEHPQELIDQIQYHRKEGRGKYLPAAEYSFVTQANNRGVYSFCMCPGGFVVPAASGPKQVVVNGMSPSNRGSRWSNSGMVVEIRPEDYSELVGQEELYLRNGEKVDADSPLALMAFQERLEEVCWLNGGMKQTAPAQRMDDFMRKKNSFDLPVSSYTPGLLASPLHFWMPEFVTSRLREGFRYFGKVSRGFLTNEATMIGVETRTSAPVRILRDRDTYQHVTVKGLFPCGEGAGYAGGIVSAAIDGERCAEGVYNLESNK
;
A
#
# COMPACT_ATOMS: atom_id res chain seq x y z
N MET A 1 10.83 -35.38 19.25
CA MET A 1 11.77 -34.34 19.77
C MET A 1 11.81 -33.16 18.79
N ILE A 2 11.58 -31.94 19.29
CA ILE A 2 11.58 -30.70 18.47
C ILE A 2 12.87 -29.94 18.74
N LYS A 3 13.54 -29.47 17.68
CA LYS A 3 14.75 -28.62 17.76
C LYS A 3 14.57 -27.39 16.88
N GLU A 4 15.11 -26.24 17.29
CA GLU A 4 15.26 -25.06 16.44
C GLU A 4 16.70 -24.92 15.98
N LEU A 5 16.90 -24.70 14.68
CA LEU A 5 18.19 -24.59 14.04
C LEU A 5 18.25 -23.33 13.18
N GLN A 6 19.45 -22.79 13.03
CA GLN A 6 19.73 -21.74 12.05
C GLN A 6 20.74 -22.27 11.04
N LEU A 7 20.39 -22.21 9.75
CA LEU A 7 21.26 -22.65 8.67
C LEU A 7 21.55 -21.45 7.75
N ARG A 8 22.75 -21.45 7.21
CA ARG A 8 23.17 -20.58 6.12
C ARG A 8 23.53 -21.45 4.93
N ILE A 9 22.62 -21.54 3.97
CA ILE A 9 22.63 -22.52 2.87
C ILE A 9 22.61 -21.82 1.51
N LEU A 10 22.95 -22.55 0.47
CA LEU A 10 22.87 -22.04 -0.90
C LEU A 10 21.40 -21.92 -1.35
N PRO A 11 21.09 -21.03 -2.31
CA PRO A 11 19.71 -20.83 -2.78
C PRO A 11 19.01 -22.12 -3.25
N GLU A 12 19.72 -23.01 -3.95
CA GLU A 12 19.20 -24.29 -4.41
C GLU A 12 18.85 -25.26 -3.27
N GLU A 13 19.46 -25.10 -2.11
CA GLU A 13 19.17 -25.91 -0.92
C GLU A 13 17.95 -25.41 -0.13
N ALA A 14 17.52 -24.15 -0.39
CA ALA A 14 16.40 -23.52 0.28
C ALA A 14 15.06 -23.65 -0.49
N VAL A 15 15.03 -24.37 -1.61
CA VAL A 15 13.90 -24.37 -2.57
C VAL A 15 12.67 -25.08 -2.03
N ASN A 16 12.88 -26.23 -1.36
CA ASN A 16 11.78 -27.08 -0.91
C ASN A 16 12.11 -27.80 0.41
N GLU A 17 11.11 -28.41 1.00
CA GLU A 17 11.25 -29.12 2.28
C GLU A 17 12.26 -30.27 2.22
N GLN A 18 12.34 -31.00 1.11
CA GLN A 18 13.28 -32.10 0.95
C GLN A 18 14.74 -31.64 1.00
N SER A 19 15.05 -30.55 0.30
CA SER A 19 16.40 -29.95 0.33
C SER A 19 16.74 -29.43 1.73
N LEU A 20 15.79 -28.81 2.42
CA LEU A 20 15.95 -28.36 3.81
C LEU A 20 16.20 -29.53 4.76
N ARG A 21 15.48 -30.65 4.63
CA ARG A 21 15.72 -31.87 5.43
C ARG A 21 17.13 -32.42 5.24
N GLN A 22 17.65 -32.40 4.00
CA GLN A 22 19.04 -32.80 3.72
C GLN A 22 20.05 -31.85 4.37
N GLY A 23 19.80 -30.54 4.32
CA GLY A 23 20.62 -29.54 5.01
C GLY A 23 20.64 -29.75 6.52
N VAL A 24 19.47 -30.01 7.13
CA VAL A 24 19.34 -30.34 8.56
C VAL A 24 20.09 -31.63 8.89
N ALA A 25 19.96 -32.67 8.08
CA ALA A 25 20.64 -33.96 8.31
C ALA A 25 22.17 -33.79 8.33
N ARG A 26 22.72 -33.01 7.41
CA ARG A 26 24.16 -32.69 7.38
C ARG A 26 24.62 -31.92 8.63
N GLU A 27 23.84 -30.94 9.06
CA GLU A 27 24.20 -30.09 10.20
C GLU A 27 24.11 -30.83 11.53
N THR A 28 23.10 -31.70 11.68
CA THR A 28 22.82 -32.39 12.95
C THR A 28 23.46 -33.78 13.06
N GLY A 29 23.94 -34.35 11.94
CA GLY A 29 24.40 -35.75 11.88
C GLY A 29 23.26 -36.78 11.95
N GLU A 30 22.01 -36.34 11.93
CA GLU A 30 20.84 -37.20 12.01
C GLU A 30 20.51 -37.84 10.66
N ALA A 31 20.02 -39.09 10.69
CA ALA A 31 19.56 -39.71 9.45
C ALA A 31 18.32 -39.00 8.89
N PRO A 32 18.26 -38.71 7.57
CA PRO A 32 17.13 -37.99 6.96
C PRO A 32 15.76 -38.59 7.25
N LYS A 33 15.67 -39.94 7.44
CA LYS A 33 14.45 -40.67 7.80
C LYS A 33 13.87 -40.29 9.17
N ASN A 34 14.73 -39.80 10.08
CA ASN A 34 14.33 -39.38 11.42
C ASN A 34 13.74 -37.96 11.41
N ILE A 35 14.02 -37.16 10.39
CA ILE A 35 13.49 -35.80 10.22
C ILE A 35 12.13 -35.92 9.53
N ARG A 36 11.06 -35.88 10.32
CA ARG A 36 9.69 -36.05 9.81
C ARG A 36 9.12 -34.83 9.11
N ALA A 37 9.40 -33.64 9.65
CA ALA A 37 9.00 -32.37 9.05
C ALA A 37 9.99 -31.27 9.39
N VAL A 38 10.01 -30.23 8.55
CA VAL A 38 10.79 -29.00 8.78
C VAL A 38 9.86 -27.82 8.52
N ARG A 39 9.70 -26.95 9.52
CA ARG A 39 8.95 -25.71 9.39
C ARG A 39 9.90 -24.52 9.35
N VAL A 40 9.78 -23.70 8.33
CA VAL A 40 10.56 -22.44 8.21
C VAL A 40 9.94 -21.41 9.15
N LEU A 41 10.70 -20.93 10.13
CA LEU A 41 10.30 -19.88 11.06
C LEU A 41 10.75 -18.50 10.62
N LYS A 42 11.88 -18.43 9.89
CA LYS A 42 12.40 -17.19 9.30
C LYS A 42 13.25 -17.51 8.08
N ARG A 43 13.11 -16.70 7.04
CA ARG A 43 13.90 -16.80 5.81
C ARG A 43 14.32 -15.41 5.33
N SER A 44 15.61 -15.26 4.98
CA SER A 44 16.14 -14.04 4.37
C SER A 44 17.29 -14.35 3.42
N ILE A 45 17.49 -13.50 2.41
CA ILE A 45 18.57 -13.62 1.44
C ILE A 45 19.73 -12.73 1.88
N ASP A 46 20.94 -13.27 1.88
CA ASP A 46 22.19 -12.54 2.10
C ASP A 46 22.98 -12.46 0.79
N ALA A 47 22.81 -11.34 0.08
CA ALA A 47 23.48 -11.04 -1.19
C ALA A 47 24.61 -10.01 -1.04
N ARG A 48 25.14 -9.77 0.16
CA ARG A 48 26.19 -8.79 0.40
C ARG A 48 27.57 -9.21 -0.14
N GLN A 49 27.75 -10.50 -0.41
CA GLN A 49 28.98 -11.08 -0.93
C GLN A 49 28.74 -11.70 -2.31
N ARG A 50 29.82 -12.04 -3.02
CA ARG A 50 29.75 -12.69 -4.33
C ARG A 50 28.99 -14.02 -4.29
N THR A 51 29.16 -14.82 -3.23
CA THR A 51 28.35 -16.01 -2.99
C THR A 51 27.11 -15.61 -2.20
N ILE A 52 25.94 -15.87 -2.77
CA ILE A 52 24.66 -15.57 -2.18
C ILE A 52 24.22 -16.73 -1.30
N PHE A 53 23.75 -16.41 -0.10
CA PHE A 53 23.23 -17.38 0.84
C PHE A 53 21.79 -17.08 1.22
N VAL A 54 21.07 -18.11 1.61
CA VAL A 54 19.77 -18.00 2.27
C VAL A 54 19.94 -18.37 3.73
N ASN A 55 19.64 -17.42 4.62
CA ASN A 55 19.58 -17.67 6.06
C ASN A 55 18.19 -18.15 6.40
N VAL A 56 18.09 -19.35 6.99
CA VAL A 56 16.83 -19.91 7.45
C VAL A 56 16.90 -20.27 8.93
N LYS A 57 15.85 -19.93 9.68
CA LYS A 57 15.60 -20.46 11.00
C LYS A 57 14.50 -21.51 10.86
N LEU A 58 14.77 -22.71 11.33
CA LEU A 58 13.93 -23.89 11.12
C LEU A 58 13.49 -24.48 12.46
N ARG A 59 12.25 -24.95 12.53
CA ARG A 59 11.78 -25.88 13.56
C ARG A 59 11.74 -27.27 12.94
N VAL A 60 12.50 -28.18 13.52
CA VAL A 60 12.72 -29.54 13.03
C VAL A 60 11.98 -30.52 13.94
N PHE A 61 11.18 -31.39 13.34
CA PHE A 61 10.41 -32.43 14.02
C PHE A 61 11.08 -33.76 13.76
N MET A 62 11.69 -34.32 14.82
CA MET A 62 12.42 -35.60 14.79
C MET A 62 11.56 -36.73 15.37
N ASN A 63 11.33 -37.79 14.56
CA ASN A 63 10.52 -38.95 14.90
C ASN A 63 9.04 -38.65 15.24
N GLU A 64 8.58 -37.44 15.05
CA GLU A 64 7.20 -37.02 15.29
C GLU A 64 6.75 -36.02 14.20
N MET A 65 5.46 -35.96 13.91
CA MET A 65 4.88 -34.96 13.02
C MET A 65 4.48 -33.71 13.81
N PRO A 66 4.43 -32.52 13.15
CA PRO A 66 3.88 -31.34 13.80
C PRO A 66 2.45 -31.56 14.30
N SER A 67 2.22 -31.28 15.57
CA SER A 67 0.87 -31.31 16.18
C SER A 67 0.18 -29.94 16.08
N GLU A 68 0.97 -28.87 15.98
CA GLU A 68 0.46 -27.50 15.89
C GLU A 68 0.17 -27.11 14.44
N PRO A 69 -0.89 -26.33 14.16
CA PRO A 69 -1.18 -25.80 12.84
C PRO A 69 -0.06 -24.86 12.36
N GLU A 70 0.01 -24.60 11.06
CA GLU A 70 1.02 -23.70 10.49
C GLU A 70 0.76 -22.25 10.85
N TYR A 71 -0.49 -21.87 11.11
CA TYR A 71 -0.92 -20.55 11.54
C TYR A 71 -2.00 -20.63 12.59
N GLN A 72 -2.14 -19.55 13.38
CA GLN A 72 -3.19 -19.45 14.38
C GLN A 72 -4.46 -18.88 13.75
N SER A 73 -5.58 -19.56 13.95
CA SER A 73 -6.88 -19.08 13.50
C SER A 73 -7.68 -18.44 14.64
N ILE A 74 -8.54 -17.50 14.27
CA ILE A 74 -9.47 -16.82 15.17
C ILE A 74 -10.87 -17.37 14.89
N GLU A 75 -11.61 -17.69 15.94
CA GLU A 75 -13.02 -18.02 15.85
C GLU A 75 -13.86 -16.74 15.86
N TYR A 76 -14.66 -16.57 14.82
CA TYR A 76 -15.58 -15.45 14.68
C TYR A 76 -17.02 -15.92 14.94
N LYS A 77 -17.66 -15.34 15.96
CA LYS A 77 -19.02 -15.71 16.38
C LYS A 77 -20.08 -14.86 15.66
N ASP A 78 -21.32 -15.31 15.71
CA ASP A 78 -22.48 -14.56 15.22
C ASP A 78 -22.69 -13.30 16.06
N VAL A 79 -22.81 -12.16 15.40
CA VAL A 79 -23.05 -10.83 16.00
C VAL A 79 -24.27 -10.16 15.41
N SER A 80 -25.16 -10.90 14.76
CA SER A 80 -26.39 -10.35 14.13
C SER A 80 -27.26 -9.54 15.11
N ALA A 81 -27.27 -9.93 16.39
CA ALA A 81 -27.93 -9.20 17.46
C ALA A 81 -27.06 -8.13 18.17
N GLY A 82 -25.80 -7.98 17.74
CA GLY A 82 -24.87 -7.00 18.32
C GLY A 82 -25.21 -5.56 18.01
N LYS A 83 -24.72 -4.63 18.83
CA LYS A 83 -24.86 -3.19 18.56
C LYS A 83 -24.18 -2.84 17.22
N PRO A 84 -24.84 -2.07 16.34
CA PRO A 84 -24.28 -1.71 15.05
C PRO A 84 -23.13 -0.71 15.19
N VAL A 85 -22.09 -0.91 14.38
CA VAL A 85 -20.96 0.02 14.20
C VAL A 85 -20.74 0.22 12.72
N ILE A 86 -20.71 1.46 12.28
CA ILE A 86 -20.55 1.81 10.87
C ILE A 86 -19.05 1.87 10.55
N VAL A 87 -18.66 1.21 9.47
CA VAL A 87 -17.31 1.26 8.93
C VAL A 87 -17.35 1.83 7.53
N VAL A 88 -16.78 3.02 7.34
CA VAL A 88 -16.76 3.71 6.05
C VAL A 88 -15.47 3.35 5.32
N GLY A 89 -15.59 2.53 4.28
CA GLY A 89 -14.49 2.02 3.46
C GLY A 89 -14.16 0.56 3.73
N ALA A 90 -14.08 -0.24 2.66
CA ALA A 90 -13.74 -1.66 2.67
C ALA A 90 -12.25 -1.93 2.34
N GLY A 91 -11.35 -1.00 2.64
CA GLY A 91 -9.91 -1.17 2.58
C GLY A 91 -9.37 -1.99 3.77
N PRO A 92 -8.03 -2.19 3.88
CA PRO A 92 -7.45 -2.96 4.97
C PRO A 92 -7.86 -2.47 6.36
N GLY A 93 -7.89 -1.15 6.58
CA GLY A 93 -8.34 -0.58 7.85
C GLY A 93 -9.78 -0.97 8.19
N GLY A 94 -10.69 -0.83 7.24
CA GLY A 94 -12.11 -1.14 7.46
C GLY A 94 -12.40 -2.63 7.61
N LEU A 95 -11.80 -3.48 6.78
CA LEU A 95 -12.00 -4.93 6.85
C LEU A 95 -11.49 -5.53 8.17
N PHE A 96 -10.31 -5.11 8.63
CA PHE A 96 -9.77 -5.58 9.91
C PHE A 96 -10.46 -4.94 11.11
N ALA A 97 -10.95 -3.71 10.99
CA ALA A 97 -11.86 -3.14 11.99
C ALA A 97 -13.13 -3.97 12.13
N ALA A 98 -13.74 -4.37 11.01
CA ALA A 98 -14.95 -5.20 11.01
C ALA A 98 -14.72 -6.59 11.63
N LEU A 99 -13.61 -7.26 11.29
CA LEU A 99 -13.25 -8.53 11.93
C LEU A 99 -13.06 -8.37 13.45
N ARG A 100 -12.38 -7.29 13.86
CA ARG A 100 -12.17 -7.03 15.30
C ARG A 100 -13.46 -6.67 16.03
N LEU A 101 -14.37 -5.93 15.40
CA LEU A 101 -15.70 -5.67 15.96
C LEU A 101 -16.46 -7.00 16.23
N ILE A 102 -16.40 -7.95 15.30
CA ILE A 102 -17.01 -9.27 15.48
C ILE A 102 -16.37 -10.01 16.68
N GLU A 103 -15.04 -9.99 16.81
CA GLU A 103 -14.36 -10.57 17.99
C GLU A 103 -14.88 -9.94 19.31
N LEU A 104 -15.25 -8.66 19.28
CA LEU A 104 -15.75 -7.90 20.43
C LEU A 104 -17.27 -7.98 20.63
N GLY A 105 -17.99 -8.76 19.79
CA GLY A 105 -19.44 -8.92 19.89
C GLY A 105 -20.26 -7.75 19.32
N LEU A 106 -19.65 -6.89 18.52
CA LEU A 106 -20.30 -5.76 17.85
C LEU A 106 -20.57 -6.10 16.38
N ARG A 107 -21.69 -5.60 15.84
CA ARG A 107 -22.11 -5.85 14.46
C ARG A 107 -21.56 -4.79 13.49
N PRO A 108 -20.59 -5.12 12.62
CA PRO A 108 -20.09 -4.18 11.63
C PRO A 108 -21.09 -3.98 10.48
N ILE A 109 -21.26 -2.72 10.06
CA ILE A 109 -21.98 -2.32 8.84
C ILE A 109 -20.96 -1.58 7.98
N ILE A 110 -20.42 -2.24 6.95
CA ILE A 110 -19.45 -1.64 6.04
C ILE A 110 -20.18 -0.97 4.89
N VAL A 111 -19.85 0.29 4.61
CA VAL A 111 -20.25 1.00 3.38
C VAL A 111 -18.99 1.27 2.55
N GLU A 112 -19.03 0.86 1.28
CA GLU A 112 -17.95 1.05 0.31
C GLU A 112 -18.50 1.76 -0.93
N ARG A 113 -17.85 2.87 -1.31
CA ARG A 113 -18.27 3.67 -2.45
C ARG A 113 -18.14 2.96 -3.79
N GLY A 114 -17.11 2.10 -3.92
CA GLY A 114 -16.86 1.34 -5.12
C GLY A 114 -17.51 -0.03 -5.13
N LYS A 115 -17.16 -0.81 -6.13
CA LYS A 115 -17.66 -2.16 -6.36
C LYS A 115 -16.85 -3.21 -5.57
N ASP A 116 -17.40 -4.42 -5.49
CA ASP A 116 -16.66 -5.56 -4.99
C ASP A 116 -15.38 -5.83 -5.82
N VAL A 117 -14.48 -6.60 -5.26
CA VAL A 117 -13.14 -6.80 -5.84
C VAL A 117 -13.16 -7.46 -7.23
N ARG A 118 -14.22 -8.17 -7.64
CA ARG A 118 -14.34 -8.77 -8.98
C ARG A 118 -14.88 -7.78 -9.99
N GLU A 119 -15.98 -7.11 -9.68
CA GLU A 119 -16.62 -6.14 -10.57
C GLU A 119 -15.73 -4.90 -10.78
N ARG A 120 -14.98 -4.48 -9.77
CA ARG A 120 -13.99 -3.41 -9.84
C ARG A 120 -12.92 -3.64 -10.92
N LYS A 121 -12.57 -4.89 -11.24
CA LYS A 121 -11.63 -5.21 -12.33
C LYS A 121 -12.09 -4.70 -13.68
N LYS A 122 -13.40 -4.65 -13.92
CA LYS A 122 -13.97 -4.15 -15.18
C LYS A 122 -13.71 -2.64 -15.31
N ASP A 123 -13.94 -1.88 -14.23
CA ASP A 123 -13.68 -0.43 -14.21
C ASP A 123 -12.19 -0.13 -14.38
N ILE A 124 -11.32 -0.89 -13.71
CA ILE A 124 -9.87 -0.79 -13.86
C ILE A 124 -9.41 -1.07 -15.30
N ALA A 125 -10.00 -2.07 -15.96
CA ALA A 125 -9.67 -2.39 -17.34
C ALA A 125 -10.05 -1.28 -18.32
N LEU A 126 -11.13 -0.51 -18.05
CA LEU A 126 -11.55 0.63 -18.87
C LEU A 126 -10.54 1.78 -18.82
N ILE A 127 -9.84 1.96 -17.71
CA ILE A 127 -8.78 2.98 -17.61
C ILE A 127 -7.68 2.71 -18.65
N SER A 128 -7.26 1.46 -18.77
CA SER A 128 -6.21 1.07 -19.71
C SER A 128 -6.67 0.99 -21.16
N ARG A 129 -7.90 0.57 -21.41
CA ARG A 129 -8.40 0.34 -22.78
C ARG A 129 -9.04 1.57 -23.40
N GLU A 130 -9.77 2.35 -22.60
CA GLU A 130 -10.61 3.45 -23.07
C GLU A 130 -10.24 4.80 -22.45
N HIS A 131 -9.22 4.85 -21.59
CA HIS A 131 -8.82 6.04 -20.83
C HIS A 131 -9.96 6.62 -19.97
N LYS A 132 -10.92 5.78 -19.56
CA LYS A 132 -12.07 6.17 -18.74
C LYS A 132 -11.81 5.81 -17.27
N VAL A 133 -11.89 6.81 -16.39
CA VAL A 133 -11.79 6.63 -14.94
C VAL A 133 -13.19 6.73 -14.34
N ASN A 134 -13.63 5.67 -13.66
CA ASN A 134 -14.81 5.72 -12.82
C ASN A 134 -14.41 6.35 -11.48
N GLY A 135 -14.98 7.50 -11.13
CA GLY A 135 -14.65 8.24 -9.91
C GLY A 135 -15.01 7.52 -8.62
N GLU A 136 -15.90 6.54 -8.66
CA GLU A 136 -16.34 5.78 -7.49
C GLU A 136 -15.70 4.37 -7.42
N SER A 137 -15.19 3.82 -8.55
CA SER A 137 -14.63 2.47 -8.61
C SER A 137 -13.40 2.44 -9.52
N ASN A 138 -12.20 2.32 -8.94
CA ASN A 138 -10.91 2.44 -9.64
C ASN A 138 -9.79 1.76 -8.83
N TYR A 139 -8.51 2.10 -9.05
CA TYR A 139 -7.40 1.55 -8.25
C TYR A 139 -7.40 1.96 -6.78
N SER A 140 -8.02 3.08 -6.43
CA SER A 140 -8.08 3.59 -5.05
C SER A 140 -9.36 3.18 -4.32
N PHE A 141 -10.49 3.17 -5.03
CA PHE A 141 -11.83 2.93 -4.48
C PHE A 141 -12.38 1.58 -4.90
N GLY A 142 -13.12 0.96 -4.01
CA GLY A 142 -13.68 -0.38 -4.11
C GLY A 142 -13.09 -1.33 -3.08
N GLU A 143 -13.67 -2.51 -2.97
CA GLU A 143 -13.30 -3.53 -1.99
C GLU A 143 -11.79 -3.84 -1.99
N GLY A 144 -11.20 -3.87 -0.80
CA GLY A 144 -9.76 -4.04 -0.57
C GLY A 144 -8.94 -2.75 -0.72
N GLY A 145 -9.57 -1.63 -1.12
CA GLY A 145 -8.92 -0.33 -1.28
C GLY A 145 -7.76 -0.34 -2.29
N ALA A 146 -6.82 0.58 -2.16
CA ALA A 146 -5.63 0.64 -3.01
C ALA A 146 -4.70 -0.58 -2.84
N GLY A 147 -4.82 -1.29 -1.72
CA GLY A 147 -4.03 -2.50 -1.43
C GLY A 147 -4.39 -3.69 -2.31
N ALA A 148 -5.64 -3.84 -2.76
CA ALA A 148 -6.14 -5.02 -3.48
C ALA A 148 -5.36 -5.32 -4.77
N TYR A 149 -4.93 -4.27 -5.46
CA TYR A 149 -4.21 -4.34 -6.74
C TYR A 149 -2.81 -3.72 -6.63
N SER A 150 -2.07 -4.09 -5.57
CA SER A 150 -0.69 -3.71 -5.31
C SER A 150 0.23 -4.94 -5.31
N ASP A 151 1.51 -4.79 -4.97
CA ASP A 151 2.39 -5.93 -4.67
C ASP A 151 1.91 -6.73 -3.44
N GLY A 152 1.03 -6.14 -2.63
CA GLY A 152 0.54 -6.80 -1.42
C GLY A 152 1.62 -6.97 -0.36
N LYS A 153 2.52 -6.00 -0.22
CA LYS A 153 3.56 -6.00 0.81
C LYS A 153 2.96 -5.96 2.21
N LEU A 154 3.44 -6.87 3.05
CA LEU A 154 2.99 -7.03 4.43
C LEU A 154 4.06 -6.61 5.45
N TYR A 155 5.19 -6.07 4.97
CA TYR A 155 6.23 -5.56 5.85
C TYR A 155 5.86 -4.20 6.43
N THR A 156 6.05 -4.01 7.74
CA THR A 156 5.95 -2.71 8.42
C THR A 156 7.13 -2.50 9.36
N ARG A 157 7.64 -1.27 9.39
CA ARG A 157 8.70 -0.89 10.34
C ARG A 157 8.16 -0.66 11.76
N SER A 158 6.88 -0.35 11.89
CA SER A 158 6.26 -0.04 13.19
C SER A 158 5.70 -1.32 13.82
N LYS A 159 6.41 -1.84 14.83
CA LYS A 159 5.96 -2.99 15.65
C LYS A 159 5.29 -2.57 16.97
N LYS A 160 5.31 -1.26 17.30
CA LYS A 160 4.86 -0.76 18.62
C LYS A 160 3.33 -0.57 18.73
N ARG A 161 2.59 -0.58 17.61
CA ARG A 161 1.17 -0.21 17.59
C ARG A 161 0.20 -1.39 17.68
N GLY A 162 0.67 -2.63 17.53
CA GLY A 162 -0.17 -3.83 17.56
C GLY A 162 0.58 -5.05 17.05
N SER A 163 -0.09 -6.21 17.04
CA SER A 163 0.51 -7.49 16.66
C SER A 163 0.51 -7.66 15.14
N VAL A 164 1.68 -7.48 14.52
CA VAL A 164 1.91 -7.84 13.12
C VAL A 164 1.63 -9.32 12.88
N ASP A 165 2.06 -10.18 13.81
CA ASP A 165 1.89 -11.63 13.71
C ASP A 165 0.41 -12.03 13.67
N LYS A 166 -0.47 -11.37 14.45
CA LYS A 166 -1.92 -11.58 14.41
C LYS A 166 -2.46 -11.27 13.00
N ILE A 167 -2.10 -10.13 12.43
CA ILE A 167 -2.56 -9.73 11.09
C ILE A 167 -2.11 -10.74 10.03
N LEU A 168 -0.85 -11.20 10.08
CA LEU A 168 -0.34 -12.21 9.14
C LEU A 168 -1.06 -13.54 9.29
N ASN A 169 -1.36 -13.99 10.52
CA ASN A 169 -2.14 -15.20 10.79
C ASN A 169 -3.57 -15.08 10.23
N ILE A 170 -4.22 -13.91 10.37
CA ILE A 170 -5.53 -13.66 9.78
C ILE A 170 -5.45 -13.76 8.24
N PHE A 171 -4.43 -13.20 7.60
CA PHE A 171 -4.26 -13.38 6.15
C PHE A 171 -4.10 -14.85 5.76
N CYS A 172 -3.35 -15.65 6.52
CA CYS A 172 -3.22 -17.10 6.30
C CYS A 172 -4.57 -17.79 6.47
N GLN A 173 -5.34 -17.48 7.50
CA GLN A 173 -6.67 -18.02 7.75
C GLN A 173 -7.62 -17.79 6.56
N PHE A 174 -7.47 -16.65 5.86
CA PHE A 174 -8.28 -16.31 4.70
C PHE A 174 -7.65 -16.67 3.36
N GLY A 175 -6.57 -17.46 3.35
CA GLY A 175 -6.03 -18.12 2.15
C GLY A 175 -4.71 -17.56 1.62
N ALA A 176 -4.04 -16.69 2.36
CA ALA A 176 -2.65 -16.36 2.05
C ALA A 176 -1.71 -17.53 2.37
N SER A 177 -0.59 -17.63 1.66
CA SER A 177 0.42 -18.66 1.92
C SER A 177 1.02 -18.52 3.32
N PRO A 178 1.17 -19.58 4.11
CA PRO A 178 1.89 -19.54 5.40
C PRO A 178 3.33 -19.05 5.31
N SER A 179 3.93 -19.05 4.12
CA SER A 179 5.27 -18.49 3.91
C SER A 179 5.41 -17.01 4.32
N ILE A 180 4.31 -16.25 4.31
CA ILE A 180 4.30 -14.85 4.78
C ILE A 180 4.68 -14.70 6.25
N LEU A 181 4.51 -15.74 7.06
CA LEU A 181 4.90 -15.76 8.47
C LEU A 181 6.41 -15.89 8.66
N ALA A 182 7.10 -16.45 7.67
CA ALA A 182 8.53 -16.76 7.73
C ALA A 182 9.39 -15.78 6.92
N ASP A 183 8.88 -15.21 5.84
CA ASP A 183 9.65 -14.36 4.94
C ASP A 183 9.99 -13.01 5.57
N ALA A 184 11.23 -12.55 5.40
CA ALA A 184 11.68 -11.24 5.92
C ALA A 184 10.92 -10.07 5.28
N HIS A 185 10.55 -10.20 4.00
CA HIS A 185 9.77 -9.23 3.24
C HIS A 185 8.53 -9.90 2.64
N PRO A 186 7.50 -10.23 3.49
CA PRO A 186 6.34 -10.97 3.04
C PRO A 186 5.47 -10.15 2.09
N HIS A 187 4.91 -10.83 1.07
CA HIS A 187 3.94 -10.26 0.15
C HIS A 187 2.95 -11.35 -0.32
N ILE A 188 1.79 -10.91 -0.81
CA ILE A 188 0.76 -11.83 -1.30
C ILE A 188 0.71 -11.82 -2.83
N GLY A 189 0.79 -10.63 -3.44
CA GLY A 189 0.67 -10.43 -4.87
C GLY A 189 -0.75 -10.10 -5.33
N THR A 190 -0.83 -9.29 -6.40
CA THR A 190 -2.09 -8.77 -6.95
C THR A 190 -3.02 -9.85 -7.54
N ASP A 191 -2.51 -11.03 -7.85
CA ASP A 191 -3.25 -12.18 -8.36
C ASP A 191 -3.97 -12.98 -7.27
N LYS A 192 -3.45 -12.99 -6.03
CA LYS A 192 -3.97 -13.77 -4.90
C LYS A 192 -4.75 -12.93 -3.89
N LEU A 193 -4.32 -11.70 -3.64
CA LEU A 193 -4.91 -10.83 -2.64
C LEU A 193 -6.43 -10.61 -2.81
N PRO A 194 -6.99 -10.46 -4.03
CA PRO A 194 -8.43 -10.37 -4.22
C PRO A 194 -9.24 -11.52 -3.63
N ARG A 195 -8.73 -12.76 -3.71
CA ARG A 195 -9.42 -13.93 -3.14
C ARG A 195 -9.40 -13.91 -1.61
N VAL A 196 -8.30 -13.46 -1.03
CA VAL A 196 -8.18 -13.31 0.44
C VAL A 196 -9.18 -12.27 0.95
N ILE A 197 -9.29 -11.14 0.25
CA ILE A 197 -10.25 -10.07 0.56
C ILE A 197 -11.69 -10.58 0.47
N GLU A 198 -12.03 -11.30 -0.58
CA GLU A 198 -13.34 -11.92 -0.75
C GLU A 198 -13.68 -12.88 0.41
N ASN A 199 -12.72 -13.71 0.83
CA ASN A 199 -12.91 -14.63 1.95
C ASN A 199 -13.15 -13.89 3.28
N ILE A 200 -12.46 -12.76 3.51
CA ILE A 200 -12.71 -11.88 4.67
C ILE A 200 -14.15 -11.33 4.63
N ARG A 201 -14.59 -10.78 3.49
CA ARG A 201 -15.96 -10.30 3.33
C ARG A 201 -17.00 -11.38 3.64
N GLU A 202 -16.83 -12.56 3.06
CA GLU A 202 -17.78 -13.66 3.28
C GLU A 202 -17.80 -14.12 4.74
N GLN A 203 -16.68 -14.03 5.45
CA GLN A 203 -16.65 -14.28 6.90
C GLN A 203 -17.44 -13.22 7.67
N ILE A 204 -17.26 -11.93 7.37
CA ILE A 204 -18.00 -10.83 8.00
C ILE A 204 -19.51 -11.04 7.83
N LYS A 205 -19.96 -11.36 6.61
CA LYS A 205 -21.38 -11.62 6.30
C LYS A 205 -21.91 -12.85 7.03
N ARG A 206 -21.15 -13.94 7.09
CA ARG A 206 -21.56 -15.17 7.83
C ARG A 206 -21.76 -14.93 9.33
N CYS A 207 -21.05 -13.95 9.89
CA CYS A 207 -21.19 -13.58 11.29
C CYS A 207 -22.30 -12.53 11.54
N GLY A 208 -23.14 -12.22 10.54
CA GLY A 208 -24.22 -11.24 10.68
C GLY A 208 -23.81 -9.79 10.47
N GLY A 209 -22.58 -9.51 10.03
CA GLY A 209 -22.17 -8.21 9.56
C GLY A 209 -22.72 -7.90 8.16
N GLU A 210 -22.74 -6.63 7.80
CA GLU A 210 -23.26 -6.14 6.53
C GLU A 210 -22.15 -5.50 5.69
N VAL A 211 -22.21 -5.66 4.36
CA VAL A 211 -21.32 -4.99 3.42
C VAL A 211 -22.14 -4.43 2.26
N HIS A 212 -22.13 -3.12 2.12
CA HIS A 212 -22.88 -2.37 1.10
C HIS A 212 -21.89 -1.74 0.12
N PHE A 213 -21.86 -2.23 -1.11
CA PHE A 213 -21.09 -1.66 -2.22
C PHE A 213 -21.87 -0.56 -2.93
N GLU A 214 -21.17 0.26 -3.73
CA GLU A 214 -21.73 1.41 -4.45
C GLU A 214 -22.51 2.35 -3.52
N THR A 215 -22.07 2.36 -2.24
CA THR A 215 -22.68 3.10 -1.14
C THR A 215 -21.65 4.06 -0.54
N ARG A 216 -21.66 5.31 -1.02
CA ARG A 216 -20.76 6.37 -0.55
C ARG A 216 -21.40 7.10 0.63
N MET A 217 -20.62 7.35 1.67
CA MET A 217 -20.99 8.29 2.73
C MET A 217 -20.98 9.70 2.17
N ASP A 218 -22.09 10.40 2.25
CA ASP A 218 -22.23 11.80 1.83
C ASP A 218 -22.20 12.77 3.02
N ALA A 219 -22.72 12.37 4.18
CA ALA A 219 -22.74 13.20 5.37
C ALA A 219 -22.73 12.38 6.67
N PHE A 220 -22.31 13.00 7.77
CA PHE A 220 -22.55 12.49 9.11
C PHE A 220 -23.94 12.93 9.60
N ILE A 221 -24.62 12.04 10.32
CA ILE A 221 -25.80 12.37 11.11
C ILE A 221 -25.29 12.80 12.49
N MET A 222 -25.50 14.07 12.83
CA MET A 222 -25.00 14.68 14.06
C MET A 222 -26.08 14.87 15.08
N LYS A 223 -25.75 14.60 16.35
CA LYS A 223 -26.52 15.06 17.49
C LYS A 223 -25.57 15.85 18.39
N GLU A 224 -25.74 17.18 18.43
CA GLU A 224 -24.76 18.07 19.06
C GLU A 224 -23.36 17.84 18.48
N ASN A 225 -22.38 17.50 19.32
CA ASN A 225 -21.00 17.18 18.91
C ASN A 225 -20.73 15.66 18.82
N GLU A 226 -21.76 14.84 18.63
CA GLU A 226 -21.62 13.38 18.48
C GLU A 226 -22.11 12.94 17.10
N VAL A 227 -21.30 12.16 16.39
CA VAL A 227 -21.72 11.42 15.20
C VAL A 227 -22.51 10.20 15.67
N ILE A 228 -23.78 10.14 15.26
CA ILE A 228 -24.69 9.04 15.57
C ILE A 228 -25.05 8.19 14.36
N GLY A 229 -24.49 8.51 13.19
CA GLY A 229 -24.74 7.79 11.95
C GLY A 229 -24.20 8.49 10.72
N ILE A 230 -24.56 7.95 9.55
CA ILE A 230 -24.22 8.50 8.24
C ILE A 230 -25.42 8.51 7.30
N GLU A 231 -25.42 9.45 6.38
CA GLU A 231 -26.25 9.49 5.17
C GLU A 231 -25.43 9.05 3.97
N THR A 232 -26.07 8.39 3.00
CA THR A 232 -25.39 7.86 1.82
C THR A 232 -26.02 8.35 0.52
N ASN A 233 -25.24 8.27 -0.58
CA ASN A 233 -25.69 8.58 -1.94
C ASN A 233 -26.90 7.76 -2.42
N THR A 234 -27.20 6.65 -1.73
CA THR A 234 -28.36 5.79 -2.03
C THR A 234 -29.64 6.25 -1.34
N GLY A 235 -29.57 7.32 -0.56
CA GLY A 235 -30.67 7.81 0.28
C GLY A 235 -30.93 6.98 1.55
N LYS A 236 -30.08 5.97 1.81
CA LYS A 236 -30.13 5.19 3.05
C LYS A 236 -29.32 5.87 4.15
N SER A 237 -29.81 5.79 5.38
CA SER A 237 -29.11 6.20 6.58
C SER A 237 -28.75 4.98 7.42
N PHE A 238 -27.58 5.02 8.04
CA PHE A 238 -27.12 3.99 8.99
C PHE A 238 -26.79 4.67 10.31
N TYR A 239 -27.13 4.01 11.43
CA TYR A 239 -27.00 4.58 12.77
C TYR A 239 -26.03 3.77 13.62
N GLY A 240 -25.16 4.47 14.35
CA GLY A 240 -24.12 3.95 15.23
C GLY A 240 -22.85 4.79 15.19
N PRO A 241 -21.85 4.50 16.05
CA PRO A 241 -20.54 5.13 15.95
C PRO A 241 -19.85 4.78 14.62
N VAL A 242 -18.97 5.69 14.15
CA VAL A 242 -18.42 5.63 12.79
C VAL A 242 -16.90 5.46 12.84
N ILE A 243 -16.39 4.38 12.26
CA ILE A 243 -14.97 4.20 11.92
C ILE A 243 -14.77 4.69 10.49
N LEU A 244 -14.01 5.79 10.33
CA LEU A 244 -13.78 6.45 9.04
C LEU A 244 -12.48 5.95 8.42
N ALA A 245 -12.56 4.93 7.55
CA ALA A 245 -11.43 4.21 6.94
C ALA A 245 -11.36 4.38 5.42
N THR A 246 -11.53 5.62 4.92
CA THR A 246 -11.76 5.97 3.51
C THR A 246 -10.53 5.92 2.61
N GLY A 247 -9.33 5.74 3.18
CA GLY A 247 -8.07 5.78 2.42
C GLY A 247 -7.63 7.19 2.01
N HIS A 248 -6.40 7.32 1.51
CA HIS A 248 -5.77 8.62 1.26
C HIS A 248 -6.27 9.35 0.00
N SER A 249 -7.07 8.69 -0.86
CA SER A 249 -7.53 9.27 -2.14
C SER A 249 -8.95 9.86 -2.08
N ALA A 250 -9.66 9.71 -0.95
CA ALA A 250 -11.02 10.24 -0.73
C ALA A 250 -10.98 11.75 -0.40
N ARG A 251 -10.59 12.56 -1.38
CA ARG A 251 -10.41 14.01 -1.23
C ARG A 251 -11.72 14.77 -0.96
N ASP A 252 -12.82 14.22 -1.43
CA ASP A 252 -14.17 14.69 -1.11
C ASP A 252 -14.45 14.61 0.39
N VAL A 253 -13.95 13.58 1.07
CA VAL A 253 -14.08 13.46 2.53
C VAL A 253 -13.27 14.56 3.24
N TYR A 254 -12.04 14.85 2.80
CA TYR A 254 -11.25 15.94 3.39
C TYR A 254 -11.88 17.31 3.19
N ASN A 255 -12.43 17.59 2.00
CA ASN A 255 -13.19 18.81 1.76
C ASN A 255 -14.42 18.89 2.65
N TYR A 256 -15.19 17.80 2.78
CA TYR A 256 -16.35 17.72 3.66
C TYR A 256 -15.98 18.02 5.12
N LEU A 257 -14.91 17.40 5.64
CA LEU A 257 -14.47 17.64 7.01
C LEU A 257 -14.05 19.10 7.22
N TYR A 258 -13.33 19.68 6.27
CA TYR A 258 -12.91 21.09 6.29
C TYR A 258 -14.10 22.03 6.30
N GLU A 259 -15.06 21.86 5.39
CA GLU A 259 -16.28 22.66 5.28
C GLU A 259 -17.18 22.57 6.54
N ARG A 260 -17.16 21.40 7.20
CA ARG A 260 -17.89 21.17 8.45
C ARG A 260 -17.11 21.58 9.70
N GLN A 261 -15.92 22.18 9.55
CA GLN A 261 -15.05 22.60 10.64
C GLN A 261 -14.65 21.45 11.60
N ILE A 262 -14.66 20.20 11.09
CA ILE A 262 -14.13 19.05 11.80
C ILE A 262 -12.61 19.11 11.69
N GLN A 263 -11.91 19.10 12.82
CA GLN A 263 -10.49 19.41 12.91
C GLN A 263 -9.61 18.43 12.12
N ILE A 264 -8.86 18.97 11.17
CA ILE A 264 -7.85 18.30 10.36
C ILE A 264 -6.59 19.16 10.32
N GLU A 265 -5.45 18.57 10.01
CA GLU A 265 -4.18 19.29 9.83
C GLU A 265 -3.47 18.87 8.53
N ALA A 266 -2.68 19.76 7.95
CA ALA A 266 -1.82 19.44 6.83
C ALA A 266 -0.78 18.40 7.26
N LYS A 267 -0.53 17.40 6.40
CA LYS A 267 0.43 16.34 6.66
C LYS A 267 1.40 16.22 5.50
N GLY A 268 2.70 16.14 5.82
CA GLY A 268 3.75 15.91 4.84
C GLY A 268 3.51 14.67 3.97
N ILE A 269 3.88 14.80 2.72
CA ILE A 269 3.77 13.78 1.66
C ILE A 269 5.13 13.54 1.01
N ALA A 270 5.18 12.67 0.01
CA ALA A 270 6.30 12.61 -0.91
C ALA A 270 5.78 12.51 -2.34
N VAL A 271 6.46 13.17 -3.26
CA VAL A 271 6.04 13.30 -4.66
C VAL A 271 7.21 13.08 -5.59
N GLY A 272 6.97 12.46 -6.72
CA GLY A 272 7.98 12.22 -7.73
C GLY A 272 7.44 11.47 -8.93
N VAL A 273 8.17 10.46 -9.36
CA VAL A 273 7.88 9.67 -10.56
C VAL A 273 7.89 8.19 -10.24
N ARG A 274 7.28 7.39 -11.11
CA ARG A 274 7.50 5.95 -11.14
C ARG A 274 8.67 5.65 -12.05
N LEU A 275 9.73 5.06 -11.50
CA LEU A 275 10.92 4.68 -12.26
C LEU A 275 10.82 3.20 -12.60
N GLU A 276 10.83 2.87 -13.88
CA GLU A 276 10.78 1.50 -14.40
C GLU A 276 12.12 1.09 -15.00
N HIS A 277 12.61 -0.09 -14.61
CA HIS A 277 13.83 -0.73 -15.13
C HIS A 277 13.52 -2.11 -15.69
N PRO A 278 14.36 -2.66 -16.60
CA PRO A 278 14.39 -4.09 -16.82
C PRO A 278 14.70 -4.83 -15.52
N GLN A 279 13.91 -5.85 -15.16
CA GLN A 279 14.14 -6.63 -13.93
C GLN A 279 15.49 -7.34 -13.95
N GLU A 280 15.90 -7.84 -15.11
CA GLU A 280 17.20 -8.50 -15.27
C GLU A 280 18.37 -7.60 -14.85
N LEU A 281 18.33 -6.31 -15.22
CA LEU A 281 19.35 -5.34 -14.83
C LEU A 281 19.39 -5.18 -13.30
N ILE A 282 18.22 -5.08 -12.66
CA ILE A 282 18.15 -4.97 -11.19
C ILE A 282 18.64 -6.27 -10.53
N ASP A 283 18.30 -7.44 -11.09
CA ASP A 283 18.82 -8.73 -10.61
C ASP A 283 20.36 -8.79 -10.69
N GLN A 284 20.94 -8.34 -11.81
CA GLN A 284 22.40 -8.29 -11.99
C GLN A 284 23.07 -7.36 -10.97
N ILE A 285 22.49 -6.18 -10.76
CA ILE A 285 23.03 -5.19 -9.82
C ILE A 285 22.95 -5.71 -8.38
N GLN A 286 21.79 -6.18 -7.94
CA GLN A 286 21.55 -6.55 -6.54
C GLN A 286 22.18 -7.89 -6.15
N TYR A 287 22.29 -8.82 -7.10
CA TYR A 287 22.92 -10.11 -6.88
C TYR A 287 24.41 -10.16 -7.29
N HIS A 288 24.95 -9.05 -7.82
CA HIS A 288 26.36 -8.94 -8.24
C HIS A 288 26.81 -10.04 -9.22
N ARG A 289 25.87 -10.46 -10.11
CA ARG A 289 26.08 -11.57 -11.05
C ARG A 289 25.59 -11.18 -12.44
N LYS A 290 26.38 -11.50 -13.48
CA LYS A 290 25.99 -11.25 -14.88
C LYS A 290 24.75 -12.03 -15.29
N GLU A 291 24.56 -13.23 -14.73
CA GLU A 291 23.43 -14.12 -14.98
C GLU A 291 22.16 -13.69 -14.23
N GLY A 292 22.22 -12.60 -13.45
CA GLY A 292 21.12 -12.12 -12.64
C GLY A 292 20.74 -13.10 -11.53
N ARG A 293 19.42 -13.28 -11.29
CA ARG A 293 18.89 -14.12 -10.20
C ARG A 293 19.00 -15.63 -10.43
N GLY A 294 19.18 -16.07 -11.69
CA GLY A 294 19.17 -17.50 -12.03
C GLY A 294 17.82 -18.16 -11.71
N LYS A 295 17.86 -19.48 -11.38
CA LYS A 295 16.65 -20.30 -11.18
C LYS A 295 16.06 -20.22 -9.77
N TYR A 296 16.89 -19.95 -8.76
CA TYR A 296 16.52 -20.19 -7.35
C TYR A 296 16.34 -18.92 -6.52
N LEU A 297 16.73 -17.75 -7.02
CA LEU A 297 16.55 -16.49 -6.35
C LEU A 297 15.27 -15.80 -6.81
N PRO A 298 14.56 -15.08 -5.94
CA PRO A 298 13.43 -14.26 -6.34
C PRO A 298 13.87 -13.05 -7.17
N ALA A 299 12.93 -12.36 -7.79
CA ALA A 299 13.18 -11.06 -8.39
C ALA A 299 13.79 -10.10 -7.36
N ALA A 300 14.92 -9.49 -7.70
CA ALA A 300 15.64 -8.62 -6.79
C ALA A 300 14.86 -7.33 -6.52
N GLU A 301 14.94 -6.87 -5.28
CA GLU A 301 14.40 -5.59 -4.84
C GLU A 301 15.51 -4.66 -4.35
N TYR A 302 15.24 -3.36 -4.36
CA TYR A 302 16.13 -2.36 -3.80
C TYR A 302 15.38 -1.39 -2.89
N SER A 303 16.12 -0.77 -1.98
CA SER A 303 15.62 0.32 -1.14
C SER A 303 16.71 1.39 -1.05
N PHE A 304 16.40 2.56 -1.57
CA PHE A 304 17.30 3.71 -1.58
C PHE A 304 16.75 4.83 -0.72
N VAL A 305 17.65 5.53 -0.04
CA VAL A 305 17.34 6.75 0.69
C VAL A 305 18.57 7.64 0.73
N THR A 306 18.38 8.94 0.54
CA THR A 306 19.40 9.98 0.71
C THR A 306 18.74 11.29 1.10
N GLN A 307 19.56 12.29 1.42
CA GLN A 307 19.12 13.67 1.62
C GLN A 307 19.61 14.54 0.47
N ALA A 308 18.74 15.42 -0.02
CA ALA A 308 19.04 16.41 -1.02
C ALA A 308 18.39 17.74 -0.59
N ASN A 309 19.20 18.79 -0.39
CA ASN A 309 18.72 20.11 0.02
C ASN A 309 17.70 20.04 1.19
N ASN A 310 18.09 19.37 2.28
CA ASN A 310 17.32 19.19 3.52
C ASN A 310 15.96 18.48 3.37
N ARG A 311 15.78 17.70 2.29
CA ARG A 311 14.61 16.82 2.11
C ARG A 311 15.04 15.42 1.75
N GLY A 312 14.30 14.44 2.26
CA GLY A 312 14.50 13.05 1.93
C GLY A 312 14.21 12.79 0.44
N VAL A 313 15.09 12.02 -0.21
CA VAL A 313 14.84 11.45 -1.54
C VAL A 313 14.97 9.94 -1.41
N TYR A 314 13.94 9.19 -1.80
CA TYR A 314 13.93 7.75 -1.54
C TYR A 314 13.08 6.95 -2.54
N SER A 315 13.38 5.65 -2.58
CA SER A 315 12.52 4.69 -3.28
C SER A 315 11.30 4.37 -2.44
N PHE A 316 10.14 4.39 -3.08
CA PHE A 316 8.85 4.11 -2.44
C PHE A 316 8.15 2.96 -3.14
N CYS A 317 7.65 2.00 -2.36
CA CYS A 317 6.87 0.87 -2.88
C CYS A 317 7.48 0.23 -4.13
N MET A 318 8.76 -0.19 -4.06
CA MET A 318 9.44 -0.91 -5.15
C MET A 318 8.71 -2.24 -5.42
N CYS A 319 8.37 -2.50 -6.67
CA CYS A 319 7.63 -3.65 -7.17
C CYS A 319 8.54 -4.48 -8.09
N PRO A 320 9.27 -5.47 -7.55
CA PRO A 320 10.11 -6.35 -8.36
C PRO A 320 9.26 -7.27 -9.23
N GLY A 321 9.71 -7.54 -10.45
CA GLY A 321 8.97 -8.36 -11.42
C GLY A 321 7.52 -7.91 -11.58
N GLY A 322 7.28 -6.60 -11.66
CA GLY A 322 5.96 -5.99 -11.59
C GLY A 322 5.61 -5.12 -12.78
N PHE A 323 4.58 -4.32 -12.62
CA PHE A 323 4.00 -3.46 -13.65
C PHE A 323 3.72 -2.07 -13.08
N VAL A 324 3.87 -1.04 -13.92
CA VAL A 324 3.34 0.30 -13.64
C VAL A 324 1.87 0.33 -14.02
N VAL A 325 1.04 0.91 -13.16
CA VAL A 325 -0.42 0.94 -13.33
C VAL A 325 -0.97 2.36 -13.20
N PRO A 326 -2.08 2.68 -13.91
CA PRO A 326 -2.78 3.94 -13.72
C PRO A 326 -3.54 3.94 -12.39
N ALA A 327 -3.33 4.96 -11.57
CA ALA A 327 -3.94 5.07 -10.24
C ALA A 327 -4.79 6.34 -10.05
N ALA A 328 -5.20 6.98 -11.14
CA ALA A 328 -6.10 8.12 -11.10
C ALA A 328 -7.46 7.74 -10.48
N SER A 329 -8.01 8.65 -9.69
CA SER A 329 -9.36 8.52 -9.10
C SER A 329 -10.36 9.54 -9.66
N GLY A 330 -9.93 10.35 -10.62
CA GLY A 330 -10.76 11.35 -11.31
C GLY A 330 -10.39 11.48 -12.79
N PRO A 331 -11.28 12.08 -13.62
CA PRO A 331 -11.15 12.06 -15.08
C PRO A 331 -10.02 12.93 -15.63
N LYS A 332 -9.66 14.01 -14.94
CA LYS A 332 -8.61 14.96 -15.37
C LYS A 332 -7.33 14.80 -14.54
N GLN A 333 -6.94 13.57 -14.28
CA GLN A 333 -5.77 13.24 -13.48
C GLN A 333 -4.99 12.13 -14.16
N VAL A 334 -3.66 12.19 -14.10
CA VAL A 334 -2.78 11.05 -14.34
C VAL A 334 -1.93 10.83 -13.10
N VAL A 335 -2.09 9.67 -12.51
CA VAL A 335 -1.33 9.19 -11.36
C VAL A 335 -0.87 7.77 -11.68
N VAL A 336 0.35 7.47 -11.35
CA VAL A 336 0.93 6.15 -11.56
C VAL A 336 1.29 5.49 -10.23
N ASN A 337 1.16 4.18 -10.19
CA ASN A 337 1.58 3.34 -9.07
C ASN A 337 2.17 2.04 -9.61
N GLY A 338 2.54 1.09 -8.75
CA GLY A 338 3.08 -0.19 -9.14
C GLY A 338 2.35 -1.35 -8.48
N MET A 339 2.37 -2.49 -9.16
CA MET A 339 1.90 -3.77 -8.62
C MET A 339 2.82 -4.91 -9.06
N SER A 340 2.81 -6.03 -8.33
CA SER A 340 3.48 -7.26 -8.74
C SER A 340 2.56 -8.46 -8.52
N PRO A 341 2.62 -9.46 -9.41
CA PRO A 341 2.00 -10.76 -9.15
C PRO A 341 2.79 -11.52 -8.07
N SER A 342 2.19 -12.53 -7.49
CA SER A 342 2.78 -13.32 -6.40
C SER A 342 4.13 -13.97 -6.77
N ASN A 343 4.31 -14.33 -8.05
CA ASN A 343 5.56 -14.91 -8.56
C ASN A 343 6.61 -13.87 -8.97
N ARG A 344 6.26 -12.57 -8.99
CA ARG A 344 7.16 -11.48 -9.41
C ARG A 344 7.89 -11.79 -10.72
N GLY A 345 7.15 -12.32 -11.70
CA GLY A 345 7.68 -12.91 -12.94
C GLY A 345 7.72 -11.97 -14.14
N SER A 346 7.33 -10.70 -14.00
CA SER A 346 7.43 -9.74 -15.10
C SER A 346 8.89 -9.42 -15.43
N ARG A 347 9.13 -9.02 -16.69
CA ARG A 347 10.44 -8.56 -17.16
C ARG A 347 10.83 -7.16 -16.68
N TRP A 348 9.90 -6.44 -16.03
CA TRP A 348 10.14 -5.11 -15.48
C TRP A 348 10.15 -5.13 -13.95
N SER A 349 10.82 -4.15 -13.40
CA SER A 349 10.71 -3.71 -12.02
C SER A 349 10.39 -2.23 -11.98
N ASN A 350 9.69 -1.77 -10.97
CA ASN A 350 9.42 -0.35 -10.83
C ASN A 350 9.40 0.09 -9.36
N SER A 351 9.64 1.38 -9.14
CA SER A 351 9.58 2.00 -7.83
C SER A 351 9.16 3.46 -7.94
N GLY A 352 8.35 3.94 -7.03
CA GLY A 352 8.26 5.37 -6.80
C GLY A 352 9.64 5.91 -6.42
N MET A 353 10.07 6.98 -7.07
CA MET A 353 11.26 7.74 -6.70
C MET A 353 10.76 9.13 -6.33
N VAL A 354 10.79 9.43 -5.04
CA VAL A 354 10.02 10.54 -4.48
C VAL A 354 10.87 11.43 -3.59
N VAL A 355 10.44 12.67 -3.49
CA VAL A 355 11.01 13.72 -2.65
C VAL A 355 10.05 14.01 -1.51
N GLU A 356 10.55 14.05 -0.28
CA GLU A 356 9.81 14.51 0.88
C GLU A 356 9.33 15.94 0.69
N ILE A 357 8.05 16.17 0.97
CA ILE A 357 7.40 17.48 0.95
C ILE A 357 6.73 17.70 2.30
N ARG A 358 6.95 18.86 2.88
CA ARG A 358 6.36 19.29 4.14
C ARG A 358 5.40 20.43 3.93
N PRO A 359 4.46 20.69 4.85
CA PRO A 359 3.52 21.81 4.71
C PRO A 359 4.19 23.16 4.45
N GLU A 360 5.33 23.42 5.10
CA GLU A 360 6.10 24.66 4.93
C GLU A 360 6.70 24.86 3.52
N ASP A 361 6.74 23.81 2.70
CA ASP A 361 7.26 23.89 1.32
C ASP A 361 6.23 24.41 0.32
N TYR A 362 4.96 24.54 0.71
CA TYR A 362 3.85 24.86 -0.19
C TYR A 362 4.13 26.08 -1.07
N SER A 363 4.56 27.18 -0.48
CA SER A 363 4.82 28.42 -1.23
C SER A 363 5.93 28.27 -2.27
N GLU A 364 6.98 27.48 -1.99
CA GLU A 364 8.04 27.20 -2.97
C GLU A 364 7.55 26.27 -4.10
N LEU A 365 6.65 25.33 -3.76
CA LEU A 365 6.09 24.36 -4.71
C LEU A 365 5.17 25.01 -5.75
N VAL A 366 4.30 25.92 -5.32
CA VAL A 366 3.32 26.55 -6.20
C VAL A 366 3.86 27.83 -6.84
N GLY A 367 4.90 28.47 -6.26
CA GLY A 367 5.49 29.70 -6.77
C GLY A 367 4.46 30.84 -6.81
N GLN A 368 4.19 31.37 -8.01
CA GLN A 368 3.19 32.43 -8.22
C GLN A 368 1.81 31.89 -8.64
N GLU A 369 1.64 30.58 -8.76
CA GLU A 369 0.37 29.97 -9.11
C GLU A 369 -0.59 30.02 -7.90
N GLU A 370 -1.82 30.43 -8.13
CA GLU A 370 -2.87 30.42 -7.13
C GLU A 370 -3.69 29.12 -7.27
N LEU A 371 -3.83 28.38 -6.18
CA LEU A 371 -4.64 27.18 -6.15
C LEU A 371 -5.95 27.45 -5.42
N TYR A 372 -7.01 26.74 -5.84
CA TYR A 372 -8.36 26.92 -5.33
C TYR A 372 -8.95 25.55 -4.95
N LEU A 373 -9.73 25.51 -3.89
CA LEU A 373 -10.56 24.36 -3.54
C LEU A 373 -11.76 24.24 -4.49
N ARG A 374 -12.45 23.13 -4.45
CA ARG A 374 -13.66 22.91 -5.28
C ARG A 374 -14.78 23.90 -5.04
N ASN A 375 -14.88 24.46 -3.84
CA ASN A 375 -15.85 25.50 -3.48
C ASN A 375 -15.43 26.91 -3.97
N GLY A 376 -14.28 27.06 -4.63
CA GLY A 376 -13.75 28.33 -5.11
C GLY A 376 -12.94 29.13 -4.07
N GLU A 377 -12.72 28.59 -2.90
CA GLU A 377 -11.87 29.19 -1.86
C GLU A 377 -10.39 29.10 -2.27
N LYS A 378 -9.65 30.22 -2.17
CA LYS A 378 -8.22 30.25 -2.40
C LYS A 378 -7.48 29.48 -1.31
N VAL A 379 -6.50 28.68 -1.72
CA VAL A 379 -5.68 27.88 -0.81
C VAL A 379 -4.45 28.64 -0.39
N ASP A 380 -4.34 28.96 0.87
CA ASP A 380 -3.14 29.54 1.47
C ASP A 380 -2.20 28.48 2.05
N ALA A 381 -0.95 28.88 2.33
CA ALA A 381 0.08 27.98 2.86
C ALA A 381 -0.31 27.34 4.22
N ASP A 382 -1.10 28.02 5.02
CA ASP A 382 -1.58 27.56 6.33
C ASP A 382 -2.84 26.67 6.25
N SER A 383 -3.42 26.52 5.05
CA SER A 383 -4.59 25.66 4.86
C SER A 383 -4.24 24.19 5.16
N PRO A 384 -5.05 23.47 5.94
CA PRO A 384 -4.87 22.04 6.14
C PRO A 384 -5.02 21.24 4.85
N LEU A 385 -5.59 21.82 3.80
CA LEU A 385 -5.74 21.23 2.46
C LEU A 385 -4.67 21.67 1.45
N ALA A 386 -3.66 22.44 1.86
CA ALA A 386 -2.65 22.99 0.96
C ALA A 386 -1.93 21.91 0.13
N LEU A 387 -1.40 20.88 0.77
CA LEU A 387 -0.71 19.81 0.05
C LEU A 387 -1.66 18.91 -0.76
N MET A 388 -2.94 18.82 -0.39
CA MET A 388 -3.95 18.15 -1.21
C MET A 388 -4.20 18.93 -2.51
N ALA A 389 -4.37 20.24 -2.43
CA ALA A 389 -4.53 21.10 -3.62
C ALA A 389 -3.31 21.04 -4.54
N PHE A 390 -2.11 21.04 -3.96
CA PHE A 390 -0.87 20.83 -4.73
C PHE A 390 -0.85 19.46 -5.44
N GLN A 391 -1.22 18.38 -4.77
CA GLN A 391 -1.33 17.06 -5.43
C GLN A 391 -2.32 17.08 -6.59
N GLU A 392 -3.52 17.65 -6.39
CA GLU A 392 -4.56 17.74 -7.44
C GLU A 392 -4.04 18.51 -8.64
N ARG A 393 -3.38 19.64 -8.39
CA ARG A 393 -2.79 20.45 -9.47
C ARG A 393 -1.70 19.70 -10.25
N LEU A 394 -0.79 19.04 -9.56
CA LEU A 394 0.29 18.29 -10.21
C LEU A 394 -0.25 17.09 -11.03
N GLU A 395 -1.28 16.42 -10.54
CA GLU A 395 -1.95 15.32 -11.25
C GLU A 395 -2.68 15.83 -12.50
N GLU A 396 -3.27 17.04 -12.46
CA GLU A 396 -3.87 17.71 -13.62
C GLU A 396 -2.81 18.13 -14.64
N VAL A 397 -1.72 18.77 -14.20
CA VAL A 397 -0.59 19.13 -15.09
C VAL A 397 -0.01 17.87 -15.75
N CYS A 398 0.09 16.77 -15.02
CA CYS A 398 0.49 15.48 -15.57
C CYS A 398 -0.48 14.98 -16.64
N TRP A 399 -1.80 15.10 -16.43
CA TRP A 399 -2.82 14.75 -17.41
C TRP A 399 -2.74 15.60 -18.68
N LEU A 400 -2.52 16.91 -18.55
CA LEU A 400 -2.30 17.82 -19.69
C LEU A 400 -1.08 17.39 -20.51
N ASN A 401 0.04 17.11 -19.85
CA ASN A 401 1.28 16.64 -20.50
C ASN A 401 1.21 15.19 -21.00
N GLY A 402 0.24 14.42 -20.56
CA GLY A 402 -0.12 13.08 -21.07
C GLY A 402 -1.11 13.10 -22.25
N GLY A 403 -1.39 14.28 -22.83
CA GLY A 403 -2.30 14.43 -23.97
C GLY A 403 -3.78 14.33 -23.60
N MET A 404 -4.13 14.73 -22.38
CA MET A 404 -5.51 14.75 -21.85
C MET A 404 -6.21 13.37 -21.87
N LYS A 405 -5.42 12.34 -21.65
CA LYS A 405 -5.85 10.93 -21.56
C LYS A 405 -5.18 10.27 -20.34
N GLN A 406 -5.37 8.97 -20.19
CA GLN A 406 -4.61 8.20 -19.17
C GLN A 406 -3.23 7.75 -19.67
N THR A 407 -2.79 8.23 -20.83
CA THR A 407 -1.40 8.14 -21.28
C THR A 407 -0.51 8.92 -20.32
N ALA A 408 0.56 8.32 -19.83
CA ALA A 408 1.45 8.99 -18.87
C ALA A 408 2.61 9.70 -19.57
N PRO A 409 2.91 10.96 -19.20
CA PRO A 409 4.12 11.64 -19.65
C PRO A 409 5.34 10.92 -19.08
N ALA A 410 6.34 10.69 -19.92
CA ALA A 410 7.52 9.91 -19.54
C ALA A 410 8.80 10.44 -20.18
N GLN A 411 9.93 10.15 -19.55
CA GLN A 411 11.25 10.55 -19.99
C GLN A 411 12.28 9.47 -19.66
N ARG A 412 13.28 9.26 -20.52
CA ARG A 412 14.42 8.41 -20.18
C ARG A 412 15.16 9.00 -18.98
N MET A 413 15.61 8.14 -18.07
CA MET A 413 16.31 8.56 -16.86
C MET A 413 17.59 9.36 -17.17
N ASP A 414 18.37 8.94 -18.16
CA ASP A 414 19.61 9.61 -18.55
C ASP A 414 19.33 11.01 -19.15
N ASP A 415 18.27 11.15 -19.98
CA ASP A 415 17.85 12.43 -20.54
C ASP A 415 17.35 13.40 -19.45
N PHE A 416 16.57 12.88 -18.48
CA PHE A 416 16.16 13.69 -17.33
C PHE A 416 17.37 14.22 -16.53
N MET A 417 18.36 13.36 -16.31
CA MET A 417 19.58 13.74 -15.59
C MET A 417 20.36 14.85 -16.32
N ARG A 418 20.32 14.85 -17.65
CA ARG A 418 20.99 15.82 -18.54
C ARG A 418 20.11 17.01 -18.92
N LYS A 419 18.86 17.06 -18.45
CA LYS A 419 17.86 18.09 -18.85
C LYS A 419 17.63 18.11 -20.37
N LYS A 420 17.54 16.95 -21.01
CA LYS A 420 17.30 16.79 -22.45
C LYS A 420 15.96 16.14 -22.71
N ASN A 421 15.35 16.47 -23.84
CA ASN A 421 14.15 15.77 -24.29
C ASN A 421 14.48 14.33 -24.73
N SER A 422 13.61 13.39 -24.40
CA SER A 422 13.65 12.04 -24.97
C SER A 422 12.90 12.02 -26.29
N PHE A 423 13.53 11.50 -27.34
CA PHE A 423 12.89 11.36 -28.66
C PHE A 423 12.15 10.03 -28.78
N ASP A 424 12.56 9.04 -28.02
CA ASP A 424 11.96 7.71 -27.93
C ASP A 424 11.95 7.22 -26.48
N LEU A 425 11.15 6.24 -26.20
CA LEU A 425 11.05 5.62 -24.88
C LEU A 425 11.23 4.10 -24.97
N PRO A 426 11.84 3.47 -23.95
CA PRO A 426 11.85 2.01 -23.86
C PRO A 426 10.44 1.43 -23.81
N VAL A 427 10.29 0.15 -24.17
CA VAL A 427 9.04 -0.57 -23.97
C VAL A 427 8.73 -0.64 -22.48
N SER A 428 7.51 -0.26 -22.11
CA SER A 428 7.05 -0.15 -20.73
C SER A 428 5.93 -1.14 -20.40
N SER A 429 5.76 -1.41 -19.13
CA SER A 429 4.62 -2.17 -18.60
C SER A 429 3.34 -1.35 -18.48
N TYR A 430 3.41 -0.03 -18.61
CA TYR A 430 2.26 0.86 -18.45
C TYR A 430 1.28 0.74 -19.61
N THR A 431 0.18 0.05 -19.40
CA THR A 431 -0.77 -0.34 -20.45
C THR A 431 -1.53 0.79 -21.14
N PRO A 432 -1.87 1.93 -20.48
CA PRO A 432 -2.51 3.05 -21.19
C PRO A 432 -1.60 3.75 -22.20
N GLY A 433 -0.31 3.45 -22.20
CA GLY A 433 0.69 4.04 -23.08
C GLY A 433 1.45 5.22 -22.48
N LEU A 434 2.63 5.47 -23.03
CA LEU A 434 3.52 6.57 -22.62
C LEU A 434 3.58 7.64 -23.71
N LEU A 435 3.76 8.88 -23.29
CA LEU A 435 4.05 10.01 -24.16
C LEU A 435 5.39 10.64 -23.74
N ALA A 436 6.34 10.75 -24.68
CA ALA A 436 7.61 11.42 -24.40
C ALA A 436 7.35 12.89 -24.01
N SER A 437 7.79 13.28 -22.83
CA SER A 437 7.53 14.59 -22.24
C SER A 437 8.68 15.01 -21.33
N PRO A 438 9.10 16.29 -21.35
CA PRO A 438 10.23 16.76 -20.55
C PRO A 438 9.84 16.96 -19.08
N LEU A 439 9.78 15.87 -18.29
CA LEU A 439 9.44 15.89 -16.86
C LEU A 439 10.29 16.91 -16.10
N HIS A 440 11.55 17.07 -16.47
CA HIS A 440 12.49 18.04 -15.87
C HIS A 440 12.09 19.50 -16.08
N PHE A 441 11.18 19.78 -16.99
CA PHE A 441 10.75 21.14 -17.36
C PHE A 441 9.44 21.53 -16.67
N TRP A 442 8.41 20.67 -16.71
CA TRP A 442 7.09 21.03 -16.21
C TRP A 442 6.81 20.58 -14.77
N MET A 443 7.56 19.61 -14.24
CA MET A 443 7.46 19.28 -12.80
C MET A 443 8.12 20.39 -11.98
N PRO A 444 7.67 20.64 -10.74
CA PRO A 444 8.27 21.64 -9.87
C PRO A 444 9.78 21.46 -9.72
N GLU A 445 10.56 22.54 -9.87
CA GLU A 445 12.03 22.50 -9.73
C GLU A 445 12.45 22.01 -8.34
N PHE A 446 11.65 22.29 -7.32
CA PHE A 446 11.80 21.73 -5.97
C PHE A 446 11.95 20.21 -6.01
N VAL A 447 11.11 19.53 -6.80
CA VAL A 447 11.11 18.06 -6.91
C VAL A 447 12.21 17.59 -7.85
N THR A 448 12.32 18.18 -9.04
CA THR A 448 13.23 17.69 -10.08
C THR A 448 14.70 17.90 -9.74
N SER A 449 15.07 18.99 -9.08
CA SER A 449 16.45 19.23 -8.61
C SER A 449 16.88 18.18 -7.59
N ARG A 450 16.03 17.91 -6.60
CA ARG A 450 16.28 16.92 -5.53
C ARG A 450 16.31 15.50 -6.06
N LEU A 451 15.43 15.15 -7.01
CA LEU A 451 15.49 13.85 -7.69
C LEU A 451 16.82 13.65 -8.42
N ARG A 452 17.31 14.65 -9.17
CA ARG A 452 18.60 14.56 -9.85
C ARG A 452 19.76 14.37 -8.88
N GLU A 453 19.75 15.08 -7.76
CA GLU A 453 20.77 14.89 -6.71
C GLU A 453 20.71 13.50 -6.09
N GLY A 454 19.51 13.02 -5.74
CA GLY A 454 19.29 11.68 -5.24
C GLY A 454 19.75 10.60 -6.21
N PHE A 455 19.41 10.73 -7.49
CA PHE A 455 19.84 9.78 -8.53
C PHE A 455 21.37 9.73 -8.71
N ARG A 456 22.06 10.87 -8.63
CA ARG A 456 23.53 10.87 -8.65
C ARG A 456 24.10 10.04 -7.50
N TYR A 457 23.54 10.18 -6.31
CA TYR A 457 23.93 9.38 -5.16
C TYR A 457 23.62 7.89 -5.36
N PHE A 458 22.41 7.55 -5.80
CA PHE A 458 22.02 6.15 -6.05
C PHE A 458 22.87 5.48 -7.12
N GLY A 459 23.23 6.19 -8.17
CA GLY A 459 24.15 5.68 -9.20
C GLY A 459 25.58 5.44 -8.69
N LYS A 460 26.02 6.18 -7.66
CA LYS A 460 27.34 5.92 -7.01
C LYS A 460 27.31 4.67 -6.13
N VAL A 461 26.23 4.50 -5.32
CA VAL A 461 26.13 3.35 -4.39
C VAL A 461 25.64 2.09 -5.08
N SER A 462 25.02 2.21 -6.24
CA SER A 462 24.45 1.11 -7.02
C SER A 462 24.84 1.27 -8.49
N ARG A 463 26.04 0.81 -8.83
CA ARG A 463 26.60 0.96 -10.18
C ARG A 463 25.72 0.27 -11.22
N GLY A 464 25.35 1.01 -12.29
CA GLY A 464 24.46 0.55 -13.35
C GLY A 464 22.99 0.96 -13.14
N PHE A 465 22.64 1.50 -11.97
CA PHE A 465 21.27 1.96 -11.70
C PHE A 465 20.87 3.17 -12.58
N LEU A 466 21.78 4.13 -12.77
CA LEU A 466 21.61 5.19 -13.77
C LEU A 466 21.83 4.64 -15.15
N THR A 467 20.79 4.59 -15.95
CA THR A 467 20.84 3.98 -17.28
C THR A 467 19.84 4.60 -18.24
N ASN A 468 20.15 4.55 -19.52
CA ASN A 468 19.25 4.96 -20.60
C ASN A 468 18.09 3.96 -20.84
N GLU A 469 18.17 2.76 -20.25
CA GLU A 469 17.11 1.74 -20.31
C GLU A 469 15.99 1.98 -19.30
N ALA A 470 16.21 2.87 -18.32
CA ALA A 470 15.22 3.21 -17.32
C ALA A 470 14.29 4.32 -17.80
N THR A 471 13.00 4.15 -17.54
CA THR A 471 11.96 5.13 -17.88
C THR A 471 11.37 5.75 -16.61
N MET A 472 11.38 7.07 -16.55
CA MET A 472 10.68 7.86 -15.53
C MET A 472 9.27 8.17 -16.05
N ILE A 473 8.25 7.82 -15.28
CA ILE A 473 6.83 7.93 -15.66
C ILE A 473 6.15 8.86 -14.65
N GLY A 474 5.55 9.93 -15.13
CA GLY A 474 4.81 10.90 -14.31
C GLY A 474 3.40 10.40 -13.99
N VAL A 475 2.88 10.69 -12.83
CA VAL A 475 3.46 11.24 -11.60
C VAL A 475 3.08 10.33 -10.42
N GLU A 476 3.99 10.14 -9.48
CA GLU A 476 3.73 9.46 -8.20
C GLU A 476 3.47 10.53 -7.14
N THR A 477 2.21 10.74 -6.74
CA THR A 477 1.81 11.77 -5.78
C THR A 477 1.18 11.21 -4.52
N ARG A 478 0.69 9.96 -4.56
CA ARG A 478 -0.17 9.39 -3.53
C ARG A 478 0.57 8.42 -2.62
N THR A 479 1.74 8.83 -2.13
CA THR A 479 2.55 8.03 -1.20
C THR A 479 1.95 7.96 0.21
N SER A 480 1.18 8.97 0.59
CA SER A 480 0.47 9.05 1.87
C SER A 480 -0.66 10.07 1.79
N ALA A 481 -1.53 10.09 2.81
CA ALA A 481 -2.54 11.13 2.96
C ALA A 481 -1.88 12.52 3.11
N PRO A 482 -2.35 13.54 2.39
CA PRO A 482 -1.88 14.92 2.54
C PRO A 482 -2.46 15.63 3.76
N VAL A 483 -3.39 14.97 4.45
CA VAL A 483 -4.14 15.48 5.58
C VAL A 483 -4.08 14.46 6.72
N ARG A 484 -4.09 14.95 7.96
CA ARG A 484 -4.35 14.14 9.14
C ARG A 484 -5.66 14.55 9.76
N ILE A 485 -6.54 13.59 10.01
CA ILE A 485 -7.78 13.79 10.75
C ILE A 485 -7.45 13.59 12.22
N LEU A 486 -7.58 14.63 13.04
CA LEU A 486 -7.10 14.61 14.41
C LEU A 486 -7.90 13.63 15.27
N ARG A 487 -7.20 12.83 16.07
CA ARG A 487 -7.81 11.91 17.03
C ARG A 487 -7.01 11.82 18.32
N ASP A 488 -7.68 11.54 19.39
CA ASP A 488 -7.06 11.24 20.68
C ASP A 488 -6.30 9.89 20.61
N ARG A 489 -5.17 9.80 21.31
CA ARG A 489 -4.27 8.64 21.23
C ARG A 489 -4.77 7.41 21.98
N ASP A 490 -5.54 7.62 23.03
CA ASP A 490 -6.00 6.57 23.93
C ASP A 490 -7.39 6.06 23.55
N THR A 491 -8.30 6.97 23.22
CA THR A 491 -9.68 6.63 22.84
C THR A 491 -9.87 6.37 21.36
N TYR A 492 -8.93 6.81 20.50
CA TYR A 492 -9.03 6.77 19.03
C TYR A 492 -10.19 7.59 18.46
N GLN A 493 -10.96 8.29 19.27
CA GLN A 493 -12.00 9.21 18.81
C GLN A 493 -11.39 10.50 18.27
N HIS A 494 -12.13 11.15 17.39
CA HIS A 494 -11.81 12.50 16.95
C HIS A 494 -11.79 13.46 18.16
N VAL A 495 -10.84 14.40 18.17
CA VAL A 495 -10.54 15.25 19.35
C VAL A 495 -11.71 16.12 19.81
N THR A 496 -12.62 16.50 18.91
CA THR A 496 -13.78 17.37 19.22
C THR A 496 -15.14 16.73 18.90
N VAL A 497 -15.16 15.64 18.12
CA VAL A 497 -16.41 15.00 17.67
C VAL A 497 -16.47 13.58 18.24
N LYS A 498 -17.39 13.35 19.15
CA LYS A 498 -17.64 12.02 19.73
C LYS A 498 -18.22 11.06 18.70
N GLY A 499 -18.04 9.76 18.90
CA GLY A 499 -18.59 8.74 18.01
C GLY A 499 -17.90 8.63 16.64
N LEU A 500 -16.92 9.49 16.32
CA LEU A 500 -16.10 9.44 15.11
C LEU A 500 -14.71 8.90 15.40
N PHE A 501 -14.30 7.83 14.68
CA PHE A 501 -13.02 7.16 14.82
C PHE A 501 -12.22 7.24 13.51
N PRO A 502 -11.37 8.25 13.33
CA PRO A 502 -10.51 8.37 12.13
C PRO A 502 -9.53 7.20 12.07
N CYS A 503 -9.52 6.46 10.95
CA CYS A 503 -8.83 5.19 10.84
C CYS A 503 -7.92 5.10 9.62
N GLY A 504 -6.77 4.49 9.81
CA GLY A 504 -5.90 4.00 8.76
C GLY A 504 -5.11 5.09 8.03
N GLU A 505 -4.83 4.80 6.76
CA GLU A 505 -3.99 5.65 5.92
C GLU A 505 -4.67 6.97 5.57
N GLY A 506 -5.99 6.95 5.31
CA GLY A 506 -6.77 8.16 5.02
C GLY A 506 -6.81 9.14 6.18
N ALA A 507 -6.81 8.65 7.41
CA ALA A 507 -6.73 9.49 8.59
C ALA A 507 -5.29 9.94 8.93
N GLY A 508 -4.27 9.48 8.19
CA GLY A 508 -2.87 9.86 8.38
C GLY A 508 -2.12 9.06 9.44
N TYR A 509 -2.63 7.88 9.86
CA TYR A 509 -2.04 7.07 10.94
C TYR A 509 -1.39 5.76 10.47
N ALA A 510 -1.56 5.40 9.21
CA ALA A 510 -0.96 4.21 8.60
C ALA A 510 -0.29 4.55 7.27
N GLY A 511 0.50 3.63 6.73
CA GLY A 511 1.19 3.80 5.44
C GLY A 511 1.38 2.46 4.72
N GLY A 512 0.40 1.54 4.82
CA GLY A 512 0.42 0.25 4.15
C GLY A 512 -0.57 -0.74 4.76
N ILE A 513 -0.71 -1.91 4.13
CA ILE A 513 -1.76 -2.90 4.44
C ILE A 513 -1.77 -3.30 5.92
N VAL A 514 -0.63 -3.77 6.45
CA VAL A 514 -0.56 -4.27 7.84
C VAL A 514 -0.75 -3.15 8.86
N SER A 515 -0.16 -1.97 8.63
CA SER A 515 -0.33 -0.85 9.55
C SER A 515 -1.76 -0.31 9.55
N ALA A 516 -2.44 -0.31 8.40
CA ALA A 516 -3.85 0.05 8.32
C ALA A 516 -4.75 -0.99 9.00
N ALA A 517 -4.46 -2.28 8.83
CA ALA A 517 -5.16 -3.37 9.50
C ALA A 517 -5.06 -3.26 11.04
N ILE A 518 -3.86 -3.05 11.57
CA ILE A 518 -3.61 -2.83 13.00
C ILE A 518 -4.38 -1.62 13.51
N ASP A 519 -4.37 -0.53 12.75
CA ASP A 519 -5.07 0.70 13.12
C ASP A 519 -6.59 0.50 13.13
N GLY A 520 -7.11 -0.30 12.20
CA GLY A 520 -8.51 -0.73 12.17
C GLY A 520 -8.92 -1.50 13.42
N GLU A 521 -8.11 -2.48 13.86
CA GLU A 521 -8.36 -3.20 15.12
C GLU A 521 -8.39 -2.25 16.32
N ARG A 522 -7.48 -1.27 16.38
CA ARG A 522 -7.43 -0.28 17.46
C ARG A 522 -8.64 0.64 17.48
N CYS A 523 -9.09 1.10 16.32
CA CYS A 523 -10.33 1.88 16.24
C CYS A 523 -11.54 1.06 16.70
N ALA A 524 -11.62 -0.21 16.35
CA ALA A 524 -12.68 -1.12 16.83
C ALA A 524 -12.65 -1.29 18.35
N GLU A 525 -11.47 -1.43 18.95
CA GLU A 525 -11.29 -1.47 20.41
C GLU A 525 -11.72 -0.14 21.06
N GLY A 526 -11.41 1.01 20.43
CA GLY A 526 -11.87 2.32 20.87
C GLY A 526 -13.42 2.43 20.88
N VAL A 527 -14.08 1.92 19.83
CA VAL A 527 -15.56 1.87 19.78
C VAL A 527 -16.10 0.98 20.89
N TYR A 528 -15.53 -0.21 21.08
CA TYR A 528 -15.96 -1.14 22.13
C TYR A 528 -15.87 -0.50 23.52
N ASN A 529 -14.78 0.21 23.82
CA ASN A 529 -14.60 0.91 25.08
C ASN A 529 -15.64 2.02 25.26
N LEU A 530 -15.96 2.78 24.19
CA LEU A 530 -17.02 3.79 24.23
C LEU A 530 -18.38 3.17 24.56
N GLU A 531 -18.74 2.07 23.87
CA GLU A 531 -20.04 1.41 24.03
C GLU A 531 -20.19 0.63 25.34
N SER A 532 -19.09 0.18 25.95
CA SER A 532 -19.07 -0.48 27.24
C SER A 532 -19.20 0.49 28.41
N ASN A 533 -18.90 1.77 28.19
CA ASN A 533 -19.00 2.84 29.20
C ASN A 533 -20.34 3.62 29.14
N LYS A 534 -21.21 3.31 28.15
CA LYS A 534 -22.59 3.81 28.05
C LYS A 534 -23.56 2.87 28.80
#